data_2c10e3b9f42442b664dd6320cb202f7f
#
_entry.id   2c10e3b9f42442b664dd6320cb202f7f
#
_cell.length_a   1.000
_cell.length_b   1.000
_cell.length_c   1.000
_cell.angle_alpha   90.00
_cell.angle_beta   90.00
_cell.angle_gamma   90.00
#
_symmetry.space_group_name_H-M   'P 1'
#
loop_
_entity.id
_entity.type
_entity.pdbx_description
1 polymer ?
#
loop_
_entity_poly.entity_id
_entity_poly.type
_entity_poly.pdbx_seq_one_letter_code
_entity_poly.pdbx_strand_id
1 'polypeptide(L)'
;SLINTEINLYIQLGRTTELITKLSEAIELDPENDLLYFNRATMYDQKGDFVNAENDYLISLELNKSSFGANYNLGALYFNAGVETNNKANNTSNNTTYKKLKSQAENSFSKALPFLEMAFDLDNKDKNTLLSLKQLYYLNGDYKKSELMKQFLADL
;
A
#
# COMPACT_ATOMS: atom_id res chain seq x y z
N SER A 1 7.04 -0.84 -21.13
CA SER A 1 6.66 -2.09 -21.81
C SER A 1 5.25 -1.94 -22.37
N LEU A 2 4.90 -2.71 -23.41
CA LEU A 2 3.56 -2.74 -24.05
C LEU A 2 2.44 -2.96 -23.03
N ILE A 3 2.67 -3.82 -22.03
CA ILE A 3 1.73 -4.12 -20.95
C ILE A 3 1.34 -2.87 -20.15
N ASN A 4 2.31 -2.02 -19.78
CA ASN A 4 2.02 -0.81 -19.02
C ASN A 4 1.21 0.21 -19.85
N THR A 5 1.43 0.26 -21.15
CA THR A 5 0.67 1.14 -22.05
C THR A 5 -0.78 0.66 -22.17
N GLU A 6 -1.00 -0.64 -22.29
CA GLU A 6 -2.32 -1.25 -22.34
C GLU A 6 -3.09 -1.06 -21.02
N ILE A 7 -2.44 -1.29 -19.87
CA ILE A 7 -3.00 -1.04 -18.55
C ILE A 7 -3.46 0.43 -18.41
N ASN A 8 -2.61 1.39 -18.76
CA ASN A 8 -2.95 2.81 -18.69
C ASN A 8 -4.14 3.16 -19.59
N LEU A 9 -4.22 2.56 -20.77
CA LEU A 9 -5.36 2.76 -21.68
C LEU A 9 -6.69 2.25 -21.09
N TYR A 10 -6.70 1.05 -20.49
CA TYR A 10 -7.89 0.52 -19.82
C TYR A 10 -8.33 1.41 -18.64
N ILE A 11 -7.37 1.93 -17.86
CA ILE A 11 -7.65 2.86 -16.75
C ILE A 11 -8.29 4.15 -17.29
N GLN A 12 -7.70 4.76 -18.32
CA GLN A 12 -8.23 5.98 -18.94
C GLN A 12 -9.64 5.81 -19.54
N LEU A 13 -9.94 4.62 -20.05
CA LEU A 13 -11.24 4.28 -20.61
C LEU A 13 -12.27 3.86 -19.54
N GLY A 14 -11.90 3.81 -18.26
CA GLY A 14 -12.76 3.35 -17.16
C GLY A 14 -13.09 1.85 -17.23
N ARG A 15 -12.28 1.04 -17.96
CA ARG A 15 -12.51 -0.39 -18.21
C ARG A 15 -11.78 -1.28 -17.21
N THR A 16 -11.64 -0.82 -15.96
CA THR A 16 -10.89 -1.51 -14.90
C THR A 16 -11.37 -2.94 -14.64
N THR A 17 -12.68 -3.18 -14.70
CA THR A 17 -13.23 -4.53 -14.49
C THR A 17 -12.81 -5.51 -15.60
N GLU A 18 -12.77 -5.06 -16.85
CA GLU A 18 -12.31 -5.87 -17.97
C GLU A 18 -10.81 -6.19 -17.87
N LEU A 19 -10.02 -5.22 -17.43
CA LEU A 19 -8.59 -5.44 -17.19
C LEU A 19 -8.35 -6.46 -16.08
N ILE A 20 -9.12 -6.42 -14.98
CA ILE A 20 -9.05 -7.43 -13.92
C ILE A 20 -9.33 -8.84 -14.49
N THR A 21 -10.32 -8.98 -15.37
CA THR A 21 -10.62 -10.26 -16.02
C THR A 21 -9.45 -10.73 -16.87
N LYS A 22 -8.89 -9.86 -17.72
CA LYS A 22 -7.71 -10.20 -18.54
C LYS A 22 -6.47 -10.57 -17.73
N LEU A 23 -6.23 -9.86 -16.63
CA LEU A 23 -5.13 -10.19 -15.71
C LEU A 23 -5.36 -11.54 -15.02
N SER A 24 -6.62 -11.87 -14.71
CA SER A 24 -6.96 -13.17 -14.13
C SER A 24 -6.72 -14.32 -15.11
N GLU A 25 -7.10 -14.15 -16.37
CA GLU A 25 -6.81 -15.12 -17.45
C GLU A 25 -5.28 -15.27 -17.66
N ALA A 26 -4.53 -14.16 -17.60
CA ALA A 26 -3.08 -14.20 -17.71
C ALA A 26 -2.40 -14.92 -16.53
N ILE A 27 -2.92 -14.76 -15.32
CA ILE A 27 -2.44 -15.46 -14.11
C ILE A 27 -2.68 -16.98 -14.21
N GLU A 28 -3.79 -17.42 -14.81
CA GLU A 28 -4.03 -18.84 -15.05
C GLU A 28 -2.96 -19.47 -16.00
N LEU A 29 -2.44 -18.67 -16.92
CA LEU A 29 -1.42 -19.09 -17.87
C LEU A 29 0.01 -18.99 -17.32
N ASP A 30 0.28 -18.03 -16.44
CA ASP A 30 1.59 -17.75 -15.84
C ASP A 30 1.44 -17.40 -14.36
N PRO A 31 1.18 -18.40 -13.50
CA PRO A 31 0.89 -18.18 -12.08
C PRO A 31 2.11 -17.77 -11.24
N GLU A 32 3.33 -17.85 -11.78
CA GLU A 32 4.55 -17.45 -11.10
C GLU A 32 5.00 -16.02 -11.46
N ASN A 33 4.23 -15.30 -12.25
CA ASN A 33 4.54 -13.93 -12.66
C ASN A 33 4.03 -12.90 -11.64
N ASP A 34 4.93 -12.42 -10.81
CA ASP A 34 4.64 -11.45 -9.75
C ASP A 34 3.98 -10.15 -10.27
N LEU A 35 4.34 -9.72 -11.49
CA LEU A 35 3.81 -8.49 -12.07
C LEU A 35 2.31 -8.59 -12.43
N LEU A 36 1.81 -9.77 -12.75
CA LEU A 36 0.38 -9.96 -13.03
C LEU A 36 -0.46 -9.74 -11.77
N TYR A 37 -0.02 -10.31 -10.65
CA TYR A 37 -0.67 -10.09 -9.36
C TYR A 37 -0.54 -8.64 -8.91
N PHE A 38 0.65 -8.04 -9.00
CA PHE A 38 0.87 -6.62 -8.69
C PHE A 38 -0.09 -5.72 -9.47
N ASN A 39 -0.21 -5.93 -10.78
CA ASN A 39 -1.08 -5.13 -11.63
C ASN A 39 -2.56 -5.33 -11.27
N ARG A 40 -2.99 -6.57 -11.00
CA ARG A 40 -4.38 -6.85 -10.61
C ARG A 40 -4.70 -6.26 -9.23
N ALA A 41 -3.77 -6.35 -8.27
CA ALA A 41 -3.87 -5.70 -6.98
C ALA A 41 -4.09 -4.19 -7.10
N THR A 42 -3.31 -3.53 -7.98
CA THR A 42 -3.45 -2.10 -8.24
C THR A 42 -4.84 -1.75 -8.81
N MET A 43 -5.42 -2.62 -9.65
CA MET A 43 -6.78 -2.43 -10.17
C MET A 43 -7.84 -2.61 -9.08
N TYR A 44 -7.68 -3.60 -8.20
CA TYR A 44 -8.56 -3.78 -7.05
C TYR A 44 -8.50 -2.60 -6.09
N ASP A 45 -7.30 -2.10 -5.79
CA ASP A 45 -7.08 -0.93 -4.91
C ASP A 45 -7.79 0.32 -5.48
N GLN A 46 -7.62 0.62 -6.77
CA GLN A 46 -8.31 1.72 -7.44
C GLN A 46 -9.85 1.60 -7.41
N LYS A 47 -10.39 0.37 -7.36
CA LYS A 47 -11.82 0.11 -7.20
C LYS A 47 -12.28 0.19 -5.74
N GLY A 48 -11.39 0.32 -4.77
CA GLY A 48 -11.69 0.23 -3.36
C GLY A 48 -11.94 -1.20 -2.84
N ASP A 49 -11.59 -2.20 -3.63
CA ASP A 49 -11.65 -3.62 -3.22
C ASP A 49 -10.35 -4.00 -2.50
N PHE A 50 -10.22 -3.49 -1.28
CA PHE A 50 -8.99 -3.60 -0.49
C PHE A 50 -8.66 -5.04 -0.09
N VAL A 51 -9.65 -5.92 0.01
CA VAL A 51 -9.44 -7.34 0.37
C VAL A 51 -8.72 -8.07 -0.77
N ASN A 52 -9.20 -7.92 -1.99
CA ASN A 52 -8.56 -8.54 -3.16
C ASN A 52 -7.23 -7.88 -3.49
N ALA A 53 -7.10 -6.56 -3.29
CA ALA A 53 -5.83 -5.84 -3.44
C ALA A 53 -4.76 -6.36 -2.47
N GLU A 54 -5.08 -6.47 -1.16
CA GLU A 54 -4.18 -7.02 -0.13
C GLU A 54 -3.70 -8.42 -0.52
N ASN A 55 -4.62 -9.31 -0.90
CA ASN A 55 -4.30 -10.68 -1.27
C ASN A 55 -3.33 -10.75 -2.45
N ASP A 56 -3.61 -10.03 -3.52
CA ASP A 56 -2.77 -10.05 -4.72
C ASP A 56 -1.40 -9.38 -4.50
N TYR A 57 -1.32 -8.29 -3.71
CA TYR A 57 -0.02 -7.73 -3.32
C TYR A 57 0.81 -8.71 -2.51
N LEU A 58 0.20 -9.46 -1.58
CA LEU A 58 0.89 -10.48 -0.80
C LEU A 58 1.44 -11.60 -1.70
N ILE A 59 0.64 -12.10 -2.65
CA ILE A 59 1.11 -13.12 -3.61
C ILE A 59 2.26 -12.56 -4.46
N SER A 60 2.14 -11.33 -4.97
CA SER A 60 3.22 -10.67 -5.70
C SER A 60 4.52 -10.61 -4.88
N LEU A 61 4.43 -10.34 -3.57
CA LEU A 61 5.58 -10.29 -2.66
C LEU A 61 6.11 -11.67 -2.26
N GLU A 62 5.28 -12.71 -2.24
CA GLU A 62 5.73 -14.09 -2.09
C GLU A 62 6.61 -14.51 -3.27
N LEU A 63 6.22 -14.12 -4.49
CA LEU A 63 6.97 -14.39 -5.72
C LEU A 63 8.19 -13.48 -5.87
N ASN A 64 8.10 -12.21 -5.49
CA ASN A 64 9.17 -11.24 -5.62
C ASN A 64 9.22 -10.27 -4.42
N LYS A 65 9.95 -10.64 -3.38
CA LYS A 65 10.09 -9.84 -2.15
C LYS A 65 10.71 -8.44 -2.38
N SER A 66 11.49 -8.29 -3.45
CA SER A 66 12.18 -7.04 -3.80
C SER A 66 11.39 -6.15 -4.76
N SER A 67 10.09 -6.39 -4.93
CA SER A 67 9.21 -5.51 -5.68
C SER A 67 8.96 -4.22 -4.88
N PHE A 68 9.61 -3.10 -5.29
CA PHE A 68 9.37 -1.79 -4.69
C PHE A 68 7.88 -1.43 -4.73
N GLY A 69 7.25 -1.56 -5.91
CA GLY A 69 5.84 -1.17 -6.10
C GLY A 69 4.89 -1.95 -5.20
N ALA A 70 5.08 -3.27 -5.06
CA ALA A 70 4.21 -4.09 -4.22
C ALA A 70 4.40 -3.78 -2.73
N ASN A 71 5.65 -3.59 -2.27
CA ASN A 71 5.93 -3.17 -0.89
C ASN A 71 5.34 -1.80 -0.59
N TYR A 72 5.58 -0.81 -1.46
CA TYR A 72 5.05 0.54 -1.27
C TYR A 72 3.51 0.54 -1.25
N ASN A 73 2.86 -0.06 -2.26
CA ASN A 73 1.40 -0.02 -2.38
C ASN A 73 0.71 -0.77 -1.24
N LEU A 74 1.21 -1.94 -0.84
CA LEU A 74 0.64 -2.68 0.31
C LEU A 74 0.85 -1.92 1.62
N GLY A 75 2.03 -1.35 1.82
CA GLY A 75 2.32 -0.48 2.95
C GLY A 75 1.40 0.74 3.00
N ALA A 76 1.21 1.41 1.87
CA ALA A 76 0.32 2.56 1.73
C ALA A 76 -1.16 2.19 1.96
N LEU A 77 -1.60 1.02 1.48
CA LEU A 77 -2.94 0.49 1.69
C LEU A 77 -3.25 0.34 3.18
N TYR A 78 -2.37 -0.31 3.95
CA TYR A 78 -2.52 -0.43 5.39
C TYR A 78 -2.41 0.91 6.12
N PHE A 79 -1.47 1.77 5.70
CA PHE A 79 -1.30 3.10 6.28
C PHE A 79 -2.57 3.95 6.11
N ASN A 80 -3.13 3.99 4.91
CA ASN A 80 -4.35 4.74 4.61
C ASN A 80 -5.56 4.19 5.39
N ALA A 81 -5.71 2.87 5.51
CA ALA A 81 -6.74 2.25 6.35
C ALA A 81 -6.59 2.64 7.83
N GLY A 82 -5.36 2.69 8.32
CA GLY A 82 -5.04 3.18 9.67
C GLY A 82 -5.43 4.64 9.87
N VAL A 83 -5.08 5.52 8.93
CA VAL A 83 -5.42 6.95 8.97
C VAL A 83 -6.94 7.15 8.95
N GLU A 84 -7.66 6.47 8.06
CA GLU A 84 -9.12 6.56 7.98
C GLU A 84 -9.77 6.11 9.29
N THR A 85 -9.32 4.98 9.84
CA THR A 85 -9.85 4.44 11.10
C THR A 85 -9.53 5.36 12.28
N ASN A 86 -8.33 5.95 12.32
CA ASN A 86 -7.93 6.92 13.32
C ASN A 86 -8.78 8.20 13.25
N ASN A 87 -9.11 8.68 12.06
CA ASN A 87 -10.00 9.82 11.86
C ASN A 87 -11.41 9.50 12.35
N LYS A 88 -11.94 8.30 12.06
CA LYS A 88 -13.23 7.84 12.62
C LYS A 88 -13.20 7.79 14.14
N ALA A 89 -12.10 7.36 14.75
CA ALA A 89 -11.92 7.38 16.21
C ALA A 89 -12.03 8.81 16.76
N ASN A 90 -11.29 9.74 16.17
CA ASN A 90 -11.26 11.12 16.64
C ASN A 90 -12.63 11.86 16.51
N ASN A 91 -13.49 11.36 15.63
CA ASN A 91 -14.83 11.94 15.39
C ASN A 91 -15.95 11.28 16.21
N THR A 92 -15.66 10.29 17.07
CA THR A 92 -16.66 9.66 17.93
C THR A 92 -16.61 10.19 19.36
N SER A 93 -17.78 10.44 19.95
CA SER A 93 -17.93 10.79 21.37
C SER A 93 -18.03 9.57 22.28
N ASN A 94 -18.22 8.37 21.73
CA ASN A 94 -18.35 7.14 22.50
C ASN A 94 -16.97 6.58 22.85
N ASN A 95 -16.63 6.56 24.13
CA ASN A 95 -15.31 6.15 24.62
C ASN A 95 -14.96 4.68 24.28
N THR A 96 -15.91 3.77 24.31
CA THR A 96 -15.69 2.37 23.97
C THR A 96 -15.39 2.23 22.46
N THR A 97 -16.17 2.90 21.62
CA THR A 97 -15.93 2.95 20.16
C THR A 97 -14.60 3.61 19.84
N TYR A 98 -14.26 4.70 20.50
CA TYR A 98 -12.97 5.37 20.38
C TYR A 98 -11.81 4.42 20.61
N LYS A 99 -11.80 3.74 21.77
CA LYS A 99 -10.73 2.78 22.11
C LYS A 99 -10.61 1.64 21.10
N LYS A 100 -11.75 1.08 20.64
CA LYS A 100 -11.78 0.03 19.62
C LYS A 100 -11.17 0.52 18.30
N LEU A 101 -11.60 1.69 17.81
CA LEU A 101 -11.10 2.25 16.56
C LEU A 101 -9.61 2.61 16.64
N LYS A 102 -9.15 3.14 17.79
CA LYS A 102 -7.72 3.41 18.01
C LYS A 102 -6.89 2.14 17.90
N SER A 103 -7.30 1.08 18.57
CA SER A 103 -6.60 -0.22 18.50
C SER A 103 -6.60 -0.80 17.06
N GLN A 104 -7.69 -0.63 16.31
CA GLN A 104 -7.74 -1.04 14.91
C GLN A 104 -6.79 -0.21 14.03
N ALA A 105 -6.71 1.10 14.25
CA ALA A 105 -5.78 1.97 13.53
C ALA A 105 -4.32 1.60 13.82
N GLU A 106 -3.97 1.37 15.09
CA GLU A 106 -2.64 0.94 15.53
C GLU A 106 -2.24 -0.40 14.88
N ASN A 107 -3.17 -1.36 14.80
CA ASN A 107 -2.93 -2.62 14.10
C ASN A 107 -2.64 -2.41 12.60
N SER A 108 -3.38 -1.53 11.94
CA SER A 108 -3.13 -1.19 10.52
C SER A 108 -1.78 -0.51 10.34
N PHE A 109 -1.39 0.41 11.23
CA PHE A 109 -0.06 1.05 11.20
C PHE A 109 1.07 0.04 11.43
N SER A 110 0.88 -0.91 12.35
CA SER A 110 1.84 -1.98 12.58
C SER A 110 2.03 -2.90 11.38
N LYS A 111 0.96 -3.17 10.63
CA LYS A 111 1.02 -3.92 9.37
C LYS A 111 1.72 -3.13 8.26
N ALA A 112 1.52 -1.81 8.19
CA ALA A 112 2.12 -0.95 7.16
C ALA A 112 3.64 -0.87 7.27
N LEU A 113 4.17 -0.84 8.50
CA LEU A 113 5.56 -0.52 8.79
C LEU A 113 6.58 -1.40 8.05
N PRO A 114 6.53 -2.73 8.11
CA PRO A 114 7.55 -3.58 7.48
C PRO A 114 7.59 -3.43 5.96
N PHE A 115 6.45 -3.17 5.31
CA PHE A 115 6.40 -2.99 3.87
C PHE A 115 6.94 -1.63 3.43
N LEU A 116 6.64 -0.56 4.18
CA LEU A 116 7.20 0.77 3.90
C LEU A 116 8.70 0.83 4.22
N GLU A 117 9.19 0.15 5.27
CA GLU A 117 10.62 0.01 5.55
C GLU A 117 11.33 -0.75 4.41
N MET A 118 10.75 -1.84 3.90
CA MET A 118 11.30 -2.55 2.74
C MET A 118 11.29 -1.68 1.48
N ALA A 119 10.24 -0.91 1.22
CA ALA A 119 10.23 0.03 0.10
C ALA A 119 11.34 1.08 0.24
N PHE A 120 11.57 1.60 1.44
CA PHE A 120 12.68 2.52 1.71
C PHE A 120 14.07 1.87 1.49
N ASP A 121 14.24 0.62 1.90
CA ASP A 121 15.50 -0.11 1.68
C ASP A 121 15.77 -0.32 0.17
N LEU A 122 14.71 -0.47 -0.64
CA LEU A 122 14.81 -0.65 -2.09
C LEU A 122 15.02 0.68 -2.83
N ASP A 123 14.37 1.76 -2.38
CA ASP A 123 14.54 3.12 -2.90
C ASP A 123 14.42 4.16 -1.77
N ASN A 124 15.54 4.54 -1.19
CA ASN A 124 15.59 5.52 -0.09
C ASN A 124 15.41 6.99 -0.54
N LYS A 125 15.16 7.22 -1.83
CA LYS A 125 14.88 8.54 -2.40
C LYS A 125 13.41 8.70 -2.82
N ASP A 126 12.61 7.65 -2.73
CA ASP A 126 11.18 7.81 -3.02
C ASP A 126 10.52 8.71 -2.00
N LYS A 127 10.06 9.86 -2.48
CA LYS A 127 9.47 10.91 -1.64
C LYS A 127 8.21 10.44 -0.91
N ASN A 128 7.40 9.60 -1.54
CA ASN A 128 6.14 9.15 -0.97
C ASN A 128 6.38 8.14 0.16
N THR A 129 7.35 7.24 -0.02
CA THR A 129 7.81 6.31 1.03
C THR A 129 8.34 7.08 2.24
N LEU A 130 9.19 8.07 2.02
CA LEU A 130 9.76 8.92 3.08
C LEU A 130 8.66 9.69 3.86
N LEU A 131 7.67 10.25 3.14
CA LEU A 131 6.54 10.95 3.78
C LEU A 131 5.68 10.00 4.61
N SER A 132 5.39 8.82 4.10
CA SER A 132 4.60 7.79 4.78
C SER A 132 5.33 7.28 6.03
N LEU A 133 6.60 6.95 5.93
CA LEU A 133 7.42 6.52 7.07
C LEU A 133 7.58 7.61 8.13
N LYS A 134 7.83 8.86 7.72
CA LYS A 134 7.92 9.98 8.65
C LYS A 134 6.65 10.09 9.49
N GLN A 135 5.48 10.04 8.87
CA GLN A 135 4.21 10.13 9.57
C GLN A 135 3.95 8.90 10.43
N LEU A 136 4.25 7.70 9.92
CA LEU A 136 4.06 6.45 10.63
C LEU A 136 4.92 6.35 11.89
N TYR A 137 6.20 6.71 11.79
CA TYR A 137 7.10 6.78 12.97
C TYR A 137 6.62 7.81 13.99
N TYR A 138 6.15 8.98 13.53
CA TYR A 138 5.57 9.99 14.43
C TYR A 138 4.35 9.45 15.19
N LEU A 139 3.43 8.77 14.50
CA LEU A 139 2.23 8.17 15.09
C LEU A 139 2.56 7.05 16.08
N ASN A 140 3.65 6.32 15.84
CA ASN A 140 4.13 5.25 16.71
C ASN A 140 5.02 5.79 17.87
N GLY A 141 5.24 7.12 17.98
CA GLY A 141 6.06 7.73 19.00
C GLY A 141 7.58 7.61 18.77
N ASP A 142 8.02 7.09 17.63
CA ASP A 142 9.43 7.05 17.24
C ASP A 142 9.84 8.36 16.55
N TYR A 143 9.90 9.41 17.37
CA TYR A 143 10.24 10.76 16.88
C TYR A 143 11.64 10.84 16.29
N LYS A 144 12.56 9.98 16.73
CA LYS A 144 13.95 9.93 16.24
C LYS A 144 13.97 9.44 14.77
N LYS A 145 13.28 8.35 14.48
CA LYS A 145 13.15 7.85 13.09
C LYS A 145 12.34 8.81 12.23
N SER A 146 11.30 9.43 12.79
CA SER A 146 10.52 10.45 12.06
C SER A 146 11.39 11.65 11.62
N GLU A 147 12.26 12.14 12.51
CA GLU A 147 13.19 13.25 12.18
C GLU A 147 14.25 12.80 11.16
N LEU A 148 14.73 11.55 11.22
CA LEU A 148 15.62 10.99 10.22
C LEU A 148 14.97 10.98 8.81
N MET A 149 13.71 10.57 8.69
CA MET A 149 12.99 10.64 7.40
C MET A 149 12.84 12.07 6.89
N LYS A 150 12.68 13.03 7.78
CA LYS A 150 12.64 14.45 7.42
C LYS A 150 13.99 14.95 6.87
N GLN A 151 15.10 14.47 7.42
CA GLN A 151 16.45 14.78 6.89
C GLN A 151 16.60 14.21 5.47
N PHE A 152 16.24 12.93 5.23
CA PHE A 152 16.24 12.35 3.90
C PHE A 152 15.41 13.16 2.89
N LEU A 153 14.25 13.68 3.32
CA LEU A 153 13.40 14.52 2.47
C LEU A 153 14.02 15.88 2.16
N ALA A 154 14.85 16.42 3.04
CA ALA A 154 15.54 17.70 2.82
C ALA A 154 16.75 17.56 1.87
N ASP A 155 17.27 16.34 1.71
CA ASP A 155 18.43 16.02 0.87
C ASP A 155 18.03 15.61 -0.56
N LEU A 156 16.72 15.58 -0.89
CA LEU A 156 16.19 15.30 -2.23
C LEU A 156 16.16 16.56 -3.11
#